data_587aa12cf3d2b37b50e7842d16fefa7c
#
_entry.id   587aa12cf3d2b37b50e7842d16fefa7c
#
_cell.length_a   1.000
_cell.length_b   1.000
_cell.length_c   1.000
_cell.angle_alpha   90.00
_cell.angle_beta   90.00
_cell.angle_gamma   90.00
#
_symmetry.space_group_name_H-M   'P 1'
#
loop_
_entity.id
_entity.type
_entity.pdbx_description
1 polymer ?
#
loop_
_entity_poly.entity_id
_entity_poly.type
_entity_poly.pdbx_seq_one_letter_code
_entity_poly.pdbx_strand_id
1 'polypeptide(L)'
;MAMPPMLRWALARVPLRKAEKERLEREEFEAKGFVSNLERLLLAVDESPNGKFASRLAGLLAGSRGIPITVVPLSRDDGRNDQQKQRAPDASDLPESAVKMAAEGSGRTGTDAAAAVDVTIRKVEAPSVEAIAEEAKKGYDLLLVGIERTRAKSGFHAEAARIASAFEGPLALVAGSNAHLQEPERSSLHILVPVNGTDVSRRAAEVAIAIAGACACPLAALYVSNPGARAARKRRTFRARRHEEAIVKDIVDLAGRYDVSIKTAVRADVAPDQAIVTESRKAGSNVIIMGVGRRPGDKLFFGDTAGAVFEHAPISIVFVAS
;
A
#
# COMPACT_ATOMS: atom_id res chain seq x y z
N MET A 1 10.00 -37.72 -26.84
CA MET A 1 11.08 -38.55 -26.27
C MET A 1 11.13 -38.27 -24.76
N ALA A 2 10.87 -39.29 -23.93
CA ALA A 2 10.94 -39.15 -22.47
C ALA A 2 12.42 -39.23 -22.04
N MET A 3 12.88 -38.29 -21.23
CA MET A 3 14.24 -38.32 -20.66
C MET A 3 14.43 -39.55 -19.77
N PRO A 4 15.55 -40.27 -19.88
CA PRO A 4 15.86 -41.41 -19.05
C PRO A 4 15.92 -41.03 -17.57
N PRO A 5 15.43 -41.89 -16.65
CA PRO A 5 15.39 -41.60 -15.23
C PRO A 5 16.74 -41.28 -14.56
N MET A 6 17.83 -41.81 -15.08
CA MET A 6 19.21 -41.52 -14.63
C MET A 6 19.63 -40.05 -14.87
N LEU A 7 19.22 -39.46 -15.98
CA LEU A 7 19.51 -38.03 -16.25
C LEU A 7 18.75 -37.07 -15.32
N ARG A 8 17.52 -37.43 -14.95
CA ARG A 8 16.74 -36.67 -13.95
C ARG A 8 17.41 -36.72 -12.56
N TRP A 9 17.96 -37.86 -12.17
CA TRP A 9 18.63 -38.04 -10.89
C TRP A 9 19.99 -37.31 -10.84
N ALA A 10 20.73 -37.27 -11.93
CA ALA A 10 22.00 -36.55 -12.03
C ALA A 10 21.81 -35.03 -12.03
N LEU A 11 20.79 -34.50 -12.72
CA LEU A 11 20.46 -33.07 -12.73
C LEU A 11 19.95 -32.54 -11.36
N ALA A 12 19.29 -33.38 -10.57
CA ALA A 12 18.85 -33.04 -9.22
C ALA A 12 20.00 -32.88 -8.19
N ARG A 13 21.22 -33.30 -8.53
CA ARG A 13 22.42 -33.23 -7.68
C ARG A 13 23.44 -32.17 -8.11
N VAL A 14 23.20 -31.46 -9.20
CA VAL A 14 24.08 -30.33 -9.58
C VAL A 14 23.78 -29.17 -8.64
N PRO A 15 24.75 -28.73 -7.82
CA PRO A 15 24.55 -27.57 -6.99
C PRO A 15 24.29 -26.36 -7.88
N LEU A 16 23.14 -25.72 -7.71
CA LEU A 16 22.80 -24.49 -8.41
C LEU A 16 23.90 -23.44 -8.13
N ARG A 17 24.34 -22.75 -9.17
CA ARG A 17 25.26 -21.61 -9.00
C ARG A 17 24.58 -20.58 -8.10
N LYS A 18 25.37 -19.88 -7.26
CA LYS A 18 24.85 -18.90 -6.32
C LYS A 18 23.85 -17.92 -6.95
N ALA A 19 24.17 -17.41 -8.14
CA ALA A 19 23.30 -16.53 -8.91
C ALA A 19 21.97 -17.17 -9.36
N GLU A 20 21.99 -18.48 -9.62
CA GLU A 20 20.81 -19.24 -10.04
C GLU A 20 19.90 -19.56 -8.85
N LYS A 21 20.52 -19.80 -7.68
CA LYS A 21 19.81 -19.96 -6.41
C LYS A 21 19.13 -18.66 -5.99
N GLU A 22 19.86 -17.54 -6.02
CA GLU A 22 19.33 -16.21 -5.73
C GLU A 22 18.19 -15.81 -6.69
N ARG A 23 18.28 -16.21 -7.96
CA ARG A 23 17.22 -16.01 -8.94
C ARG A 23 15.97 -16.83 -8.62
N LEU A 24 16.13 -18.11 -8.30
CA LEU A 24 15.01 -18.98 -7.92
C LEU A 24 14.35 -18.53 -6.63
N GLU A 25 15.12 -18.15 -5.62
CA GLU A 25 14.61 -17.59 -4.37
C GLU A 25 13.82 -16.30 -4.60
N ARG A 26 14.28 -15.44 -5.54
CA ARG A 26 13.55 -14.24 -5.95
C ARG A 26 12.26 -14.58 -6.69
N GLU A 27 12.32 -15.53 -7.65
CA GLU A 27 11.12 -15.99 -8.38
C GLU A 27 10.10 -16.64 -7.44
N GLU A 28 10.53 -17.42 -6.43
CA GLU A 28 9.65 -17.97 -5.40
C GLU A 28 9.07 -16.89 -4.48
N PHE A 29 9.87 -15.90 -4.10
CA PHE A 29 9.44 -14.76 -3.31
C PHE A 29 8.39 -13.93 -4.06
N GLU A 30 8.63 -13.64 -5.33
CA GLU A 30 7.67 -12.93 -6.19
C GLU A 30 6.40 -13.76 -6.45
N ALA A 31 6.52 -15.09 -6.55
CA ALA A 31 5.37 -15.99 -6.73
C ALA A 31 4.47 -16.08 -5.50
N LYS A 32 5.02 -15.95 -4.29
CA LYS A 32 4.24 -15.92 -3.04
C LYS A 32 3.39 -14.64 -2.92
N GLY A 33 3.84 -13.53 -3.49
CA GLY A 33 3.18 -12.24 -3.43
C GLY A 33 3.74 -11.33 -2.33
N PHE A 34 3.53 -10.03 -2.49
CA PHE A 34 4.08 -9.00 -1.60
C PHE A 34 3.52 -9.11 -0.18
N VAL A 35 2.18 -9.13 -0.03
CA VAL A 35 1.53 -9.20 1.28
C VAL A 35 1.80 -10.54 1.98
N SER A 36 1.96 -11.61 1.21
CA SER A 36 2.28 -12.92 1.76
C SER A 36 3.67 -13.01 2.38
N ASN A 37 4.55 -12.11 2.00
CA ASN A 37 5.92 -12.03 2.49
C ASN A 37 6.11 -10.96 3.58
N LEU A 38 5.05 -10.22 3.95
CA LEU A 38 5.14 -9.27 5.05
C LEU A 38 5.17 -10.03 6.39
N GLU A 39 6.23 -9.83 7.15
CA GLU A 39 6.43 -10.42 8.47
C GLU A 39 6.22 -9.40 9.59
N ARG A 40 6.51 -8.12 9.33
CA ARG A 40 6.47 -7.06 10.34
C ARG A 40 6.05 -5.72 9.73
N LEU A 41 5.04 -5.08 10.32
CA LEU A 41 4.58 -3.75 9.93
C LEU A 41 5.10 -2.69 10.93
N LEU A 42 5.50 -1.55 10.41
CA LEU A 42 5.79 -0.34 11.18
C LEU A 42 4.67 0.68 10.92
N LEU A 43 4.07 1.20 11.97
CA LEU A 43 3.05 2.24 11.90
C LEU A 43 3.55 3.49 12.60
N ALA A 44 3.76 4.54 11.83
CA ALA A 44 4.06 5.86 12.38
C ALA A 44 2.75 6.65 12.49
N VAL A 45 2.36 7.02 13.71
CA VAL A 45 1.02 7.56 13.98
C VAL A 45 1.07 8.82 14.84
N ASP A 46 0.26 9.78 14.44
CA ASP A 46 -0.12 10.95 15.21
C ASP A 46 -1.64 10.89 15.57
N GLU A 47 -2.10 11.83 16.37
CA GLU A 47 -3.51 11.91 16.76
C GLU A 47 -4.44 12.47 15.66
N SER A 48 -3.88 12.82 14.50
CA SER A 48 -4.67 13.37 13.41
C SER A 48 -5.67 12.36 12.84
N PRO A 49 -6.73 12.83 12.19
CA PRO A 49 -7.64 11.93 11.46
C PRO A 49 -6.94 11.06 10.40
N ASN A 50 -5.85 11.58 9.79
CA ASN A 50 -5.04 10.81 8.84
C ASN A 50 -4.24 9.70 9.54
N GLY A 51 -3.68 9.99 10.73
CA GLY A 51 -3.02 8.99 11.56
C GLY A 51 -3.97 7.88 11.97
N LYS A 52 -5.17 8.23 12.43
CA LYS A 52 -6.22 7.27 12.78
C LYS A 52 -6.67 6.43 11.58
N PHE A 53 -6.82 7.05 10.41
CA PHE A 53 -7.17 6.32 9.18
C PHE A 53 -6.05 5.38 8.74
N ALA A 54 -4.78 5.80 8.82
CA ALA A 54 -3.63 4.95 8.56
C ALA A 54 -3.57 3.76 9.52
N SER A 55 -3.85 3.98 10.81
CA SER A 55 -3.91 2.94 11.84
C SER A 55 -4.96 1.87 11.52
N ARG A 56 -6.15 2.30 11.07
CA ARG A 56 -7.20 1.38 10.63
C ARG A 56 -6.75 0.54 9.44
N LEU A 57 -6.15 1.13 8.42
CA LEU A 57 -5.67 0.38 7.25
C LEU A 57 -4.55 -0.59 7.62
N ALA A 58 -3.65 -0.17 8.51
CA ALA A 58 -2.61 -1.04 9.06
C ALA A 58 -3.20 -2.24 9.81
N GLY A 59 -4.21 -2.00 10.66
CA GLY A 59 -4.91 -3.05 11.39
C GLY A 59 -5.63 -4.05 10.47
N LEU A 60 -6.32 -3.55 9.43
CA LEU A 60 -6.97 -4.41 8.43
C LEU A 60 -5.96 -5.25 7.66
N LEU A 61 -4.83 -4.66 7.26
CA LEU A 61 -3.77 -5.37 6.56
C LEU A 61 -3.13 -6.43 7.46
N ALA A 62 -2.78 -6.06 8.68
CA ALA A 62 -2.20 -6.98 9.67
C ALA A 62 -3.15 -8.13 10.01
N GLY A 63 -4.41 -7.79 10.28
CA GLY A 63 -5.45 -8.77 10.63
C GLY A 63 -5.75 -9.77 9.54
N SER A 64 -5.55 -9.39 8.26
CA SER A 64 -5.73 -10.30 7.13
C SER A 64 -4.79 -11.52 7.16
N ARG A 65 -3.66 -11.41 7.86
CA ARG A 65 -2.58 -12.40 7.87
C ARG A 65 -1.96 -12.68 9.25
N GLY A 66 -2.42 -12.01 10.31
CA GLY A 66 -1.82 -12.11 11.64
C GLY A 66 -0.42 -11.47 11.71
N ILE A 67 -0.16 -10.41 10.94
CA ILE A 67 1.15 -9.75 10.90
C ILE A 67 1.32 -8.83 12.10
N PRO A 68 2.41 -8.94 12.89
CA PRO A 68 2.66 -8.05 14.02
C PRO A 68 2.89 -6.60 13.58
N ILE A 69 2.37 -5.66 14.36
CA ILE A 69 2.52 -4.22 14.16
C ILE A 69 3.33 -3.61 15.28
N THR A 70 4.35 -2.83 14.92
CA THR A 70 5.02 -1.92 15.84
C THR A 70 4.53 -0.50 15.61
N VAL A 71 4.02 0.15 16.66
CA VAL A 71 3.52 1.52 16.62
C VAL A 71 4.56 2.47 17.18
N VAL A 72 4.92 3.49 16.40
CA VAL A 72 5.81 4.58 16.79
C VAL A 72 5.04 5.89 16.75
N PRO A 73 4.95 6.61 17.88
CA PRO A 73 4.28 7.91 17.91
C PRO A 73 5.04 8.94 17.10
N LEU A 74 4.27 9.81 16.44
CA LEU A 74 4.75 11.02 15.76
C LEU A 74 4.24 12.25 16.47
N SER A 75 5.13 13.21 16.72
CA SER A 75 4.74 14.55 17.12
C SER A 75 4.78 15.44 15.88
N ARG A 76 3.67 16.04 15.51
CA ARG A 76 3.67 17.08 14.46
C ARG A 76 4.19 18.38 15.06
N ASP A 77 5.15 18.97 14.39
CA ASP A 77 5.61 20.33 14.68
C ASP A 77 4.62 21.33 14.03
N ASP A 78 3.46 21.50 14.65
CA ASP A 78 2.39 22.39 14.16
C ASP A 78 2.75 23.88 14.27
N GLY A 79 3.99 24.24 14.57
CA GLY A 79 4.38 25.64 14.79
C GLY A 79 3.61 26.34 15.91
N ARG A 80 2.89 25.60 16.74
CA ARG A 80 2.16 26.12 17.89
C ARG A 80 3.10 26.35 19.07
N ASN A 81 3.02 27.54 19.62
CA ASN A 81 3.74 28.11 20.74
C ASN A 81 4.35 27.11 21.75
N ASP A 82 5.64 27.35 22.05
CA ASP A 82 6.46 26.60 23.03
C ASP A 82 5.85 26.38 24.44
N GLN A 83 4.78 27.08 24.78
CA GLN A 83 4.08 26.90 26.07
C GLN A 83 3.18 25.67 26.14
N GLN A 84 2.86 25.05 25.00
CA GLN A 84 2.09 23.80 24.95
C GLN A 84 2.99 22.55 24.80
N LYS A 85 4.27 22.74 24.49
CA LYS A 85 5.28 21.66 24.42
C LYS A 85 5.64 21.02 25.79
N GLN A 86 5.26 21.67 26.90
CA GLN A 86 5.51 21.11 28.25
C GLN A 86 4.52 20.03 28.69
N ARG A 87 3.48 19.76 27.92
CA ARG A 87 2.72 18.51 28.02
C ARG A 87 3.04 17.65 26.80
N ALA A 88 4.24 17.06 26.78
CA ALA A 88 4.42 15.85 25.99
C ALA A 88 3.34 14.86 26.49
N PRO A 89 2.45 14.34 25.62
CA PRO A 89 1.52 13.31 26.04
C PRO A 89 2.36 12.19 26.63
N ASP A 90 1.99 11.76 27.81
CA ASP A 90 2.61 10.61 28.45
C ASP A 90 2.60 9.49 27.41
N ALA A 91 3.68 8.73 27.27
CA ALA A 91 3.74 7.64 26.27
C ALA A 91 2.62 6.58 26.46
N SER A 92 1.88 6.71 27.58
CA SER A 92 0.64 5.98 27.86
C SER A 92 -0.59 6.53 27.10
N ASP A 93 -0.54 7.78 26.60
CA ASP A 93 -1.63 8.42 25.85
C ASP A 93 -1.43 8.31 24.32
N LEU A 94 -0.52 7.45 23.87
CA LEU A 94 -0.53 6.98 22.50
C LEU A 94 -1.94 6.61 22.13
N PRO A 95 -2.45 7.05 20.97
CA PRO A 95 -3.85 6.89 20.68
C PRO A 95 -4.20 5.41 20.90
N GLU A 96 -4.81 5.11 22.06
CA GLU A 96 -5.45 3.82 22.33
C GLU A 96 -6.26 3.40 21.10
N SER A 97 -6.77 4.41 20.37
CA SER A 97 -7.41 4.26 19.08
C SER A 97 -6.55 3.59 18.02
N ALA A 98 -5.24 3.88 17.89
CA ALA A 98 -4.39 3.26 16.88
C ALA A 98 -4.16 1.78 17.17
N VAL A 99 -3.89 1.48 18.45
CA VAL A 99 -3.73 0.09 18.92
C VAL A 99 -5.04 -0.66 18.81
N LYS A 100 -6.14 -0.03 19.24
CA LYS A 100 -7.48 -0.61 19.17
C LYS A 100 -7.91 -0.88 17.73
N MET A 101 -7.65 0.05 16.79
CA MET A 101 -7.93 -0.15 15.38
C MET A 101 -7.08 -1.26 14.75
N ALA A 102 -5.80 -1.33 15.12
CA ALA A 102 -4.93 -2.41 14.68
C ALA A 102 -5.44 -3.76 15.20
N ALA A 103 -5.90 -3.81 16.45
CA ALA A 103 -6.47 -5.02 17.06
C ALA A 103 -7.87 -5.36 16.50
N GLU A 104 -8.75 -4.37 16.31
CA GLU A 104 -10.11 -4.57 15.76
C GLU A 104 -10.08 -5.00 14.29
N GLY A 105 -9.11 -4.50 13.50
CA GLY A 105 -8.89 -4.96 12.13
C GLY A 105 -8.58 -6.46 12.06
N SER A 106 -7.99 -7.02 13.11
CA SER A 106 -7.67 -8.46 13.19
C SER A 106 -8.88 -9.36 13.44
N GLY A 107 -9.96 -8.84 14.01
CA GLY A 107 -11.12 -9.63 14.43
C GLY A 107 -12.23 -9.82 13.39
N ARG A 108 -12.10 -9.24 12.20
CA ARG A 108 -13.18 -9.24 11.19
C ARG A 108 -13.09 -10.30 10.10
N THR A 109 -12.04 -11.05 10.02
CA THR A 109 -11.93 -12.19 9.10
C THR A 109 -12.67 -13.38 9.71
N GLY A 110 -13.93 -13.58 9.31
CA GLY A 110 -14.84 -14.61 9.79
C GLY A 110 -14.46 -16.05 9.40
N THR A 111 -13.22 -16.43 9.55
CA THR A 111 -12.77 -17.83 9.49
C THR A 111 -12.08 -18.17 10.79
N ASP A 112 -12.41 -19.33 11.33
CA ASP A 112 -11.94 -19.89 12.59
C ASP A 112 -10.51 -19.48 12.99
N ALA A 113 -10.39 -18.88 14.18
CA ALA A 113 -9.17 -18.35 14.78
C ALA A 113 -8.55 -17.14 14.04
N ALA A 114 -9.18 -15.97 14.17
CA ALA A 114 -8.48 -14.70 14.03
C ALA A 114 -7.29 -14.71 15.01
N ALA A 115 -6.09 -14.96 14.49
CA ALA A 115 -4.87 -14.84 15.28
C ALA A 115 -4.82 -13.41 15.78
N ALA A 116 -4.82 -13.20 17.10
CA ALA A 116 -4.70 -11.89 17.68
C ALA A 116 -3.43 -11.23 17.13
N VAL A 117 -3.58 -10.07 16.49
CA VAL A 117 -2.42 -9.33 15.97
C VAL A 117 -1.59 -8.86 17.18
N ASP A 118 -0.32 -9.19 17.19
CA ASP A 118 0.60 -8.67 18.19
C ASP A 118 0.88 -7.19 17.90
N VAL A 119 0.45 -6.33 18.82
CA VAL A 119 0.62 -4.87 18.72
C VAL A 119 1.63 -4.42 19.76
N THR A 120 2.80 -4.03 19.32
CA THR A 120 3.87 -3.49 20.18
C THR A 120 3.92 -1.97 20.05
N ILE A 121 3.74 -1.25 21.17
CA ILE A 121 3.92 0.20 21.21
C ILE A 121 5.34 0.53 21.69
N ARG A 122 6.05 1.33 20.90
CA ARG A 122 7.37 1.83 21.32
C ARG A 122 7.23 3.08 22.15
N LYS A 123 7.76 3.03 23.38
CA LYS A 123 7.97 4.23 24.19
C LYS A 123 9.14 4.99 23.60
N VAL A 124 8.91 6.21 23.15
CA VAL A 124 9.92 7.10 22.58
C VAL A 124 9.97 8.36 23.41
N GLU A 125 11.16 8.77 23.86
CA GLU A 125 11.33 9.98 24.69
C GLU A 125 10.91 11.25 23.93
N ALA A 126 11.17 11.28 22.61
CA ALA A 126 10.74 12.35 21.75
C ALA A 126 10.13 11.77 20.45
N PRO A 127 8.81 11.89 20.24
CA PRO A 127 8.18 11.47 19.00
C PRO A 127 8.74 12.28 17.82
N SER A 128 9.52 11.63 16.96
CA SER A 128 10.19 12.32 15.85
C SER A 128 10.43 11.38 14.65
N VAL A 129 10.80 11.97 13.52
CA VAL A 129 11.18 11.21 12.32
C VAL A 129 12.45 10.38 12.56
N GLU A 130 13.34 10.88 13.40
CA GLU A 130 14.56 10.18 13.81
C GLU A 130 14.24 8.90 14.59
N ALA A 131 13.22 8.92 15.44
CA ALA A 131 12.76 7.75 16.16
C ALA A 131 12.22 6.67 15.20
N ILE A 132 11.52 7.08 14.13
CA ILE A 132 11.08 6.16 13.06
C ILE A 132 12.30 5.57 12.35
N ALA A 133 13.30 6.40 12.02
CA ALA A 133 14.52 5.94 11.35
C ALA A 133 15.29 4.91 12.18
N GLU A 134 15.40 5.13 13.48
CA GLU A 134 16.06 4.19 14.40
C GLU A 134 15.26 2.88 14.55
N GLU A 135 13.94 2.96 14.66
CA GLU A 135 13.11 1.77 14.72
C GLU A 135 13.15 0.99 13.39
N ALA A 136 13.13 1.70 12.27
CA ALA A 136 13.20 1.14 10.92
C ALA A 136 14.44 0.25 10.68
N LYS A 137 15.58 0.57 11.33
CA LYS A 137 16.81 -0.25 11.24
C LYS A 137 16.66 -1.67 11.76
N LYS A 138 15.60 -1.96 12.53
CA LYS A 138 15.32 -3.30 13.06
C LYS A 138 14.69 -4.25 12.05
N GLY A 139 14.49 -3.78 10.81
CA GLY A 139 13.92 -4.54 9.71
C GLY A 139 12.39 -4.64 9.79
N TYR A 140 11.72 -3.88 8.94
CA TYR A 140 10.27 -3.92 8.74
C TYR A 140 10.00 -3.97 7.25
N ASP A 141 8.93 -4.66 6.87
CA ASP A 141 8.62 -4.92 5.47
C ASP A 141 7.74 -3.85 4.85
N LEU A 142 6.98 -3.11 5.67
CA LEU A 142 6.14 -2.01 5.23
C LEU A 142 5.96 -1.00 6.35
N LEU A 143 6.25 0.28 6.06
CA LEU A 143 5.91 1.42 6.91
C LEU A 143 4.59 2.04 6.45
N LEU A 144 3.65 2.23 7.37
CA LEU A 144 2.43 3.00 7.12
C LEU A 144 2.50 4.33 7.87
N VAL A 145 2.07 5.41 7.21
CA VAL A 145 2.00 6.75 7.82
C VAL A 145 0.84 7.56 7.25
N GLY A 146 0.11 8.25 8.14
CA GLY A 146 -0.89 9.23 7.76
C GLY A 146 -0.24 10.54 7.34
N ILE A 147 -0.66 11.12 6.23
CA ILE A 147 -0.15 12.41 5.73
C ILE A 147 -1.28 13.38 5.45
N GLU A 148 -1.00 14.67 5.59
CA GLU A 148 -1.95 15.69 5.14
C GLU A 148 -1.88 15.88 3.64
N ARG A 149 -3.07 16.15 3.07
CA ARG A 149 -3.18 16.53 1.69
C ARG A 149 -2.87 18.02 1.55
N THR A 150 -1.62 18.34 1.27
CA THR A 150 -1.23 19.73 1.00
C THR A 150 -1.52 20.09 -0.46
N ARG A 151 -2.15 21.25 -0.68
CA ARG A 151 -2.32 21.86 -2.01
C ARG A 151 -1.08 22.63 -2.48
N ALA A 152 0.10 22.33 -1.94
CA ALA A 152 1.31 23.01 -2.34
C ALA A 152 1.70 22.60 -3.77
N LYS A 153 2.03 23.59 -4.61
CA LYS A 153 2.48 23.41 -6.01
C LYS A 153 3.71 22.48 -6.19
N SER A 154 4.31 22.02 -5.11
CA SER A 154 5.57 21.26 -5.11
C SER A 154 5.46 19.80 -4.64
N GLY A 155 4.27 19.22 -4.48
CA GLY A 155 4.14 17.81 -4.11
C GLY A 155 3.80 17.57 -2.63
N PHE A 156 4.37 16.52 -2.05
CA PHE A 156 4.10 16.10 -0.68
C PHE A 156 4.66 17.05 0.37
N HIS A 157 4.02 17.10 1.53
CA HIS A 157 4.50 17.87 2.68
C HIS A 157 5.95 17.46 3.05
N ALA A 158 6.74 18.42 3.52
CA ALA A 158 8.15 18.20 3.86
C ALA A 158 8.35 17.05 4.87
N GLU A 159 7.42 16.89 5.82
CA GLU A 159 7.44 15.82 6.81
C GLU A 159 7.27 14.44 6.17
N ALA A 160 6.32 14.28 5.24
CA ALA A 160 6.14 13.03 4.50
C ALA A 160 7.41 12.67 3.70
N ALA A 161 8.08 13.67 3.13
CA ALA A 161 9.35 13.47 2.44
C ALA A 161 10.47 13.04 3.40
N ARG A 162 10.55 13.63 4.61
CA ARG A 162 11.53 13.25 5.64
C ARG A 162 11.30 11.81 6.11
N ILE A 163 10.06 11.45 6.42
CA ILE A 163 9.70 10.08 6.84
C ILE A 163 10.04 9.08 5.72
N ALA A 164 9.67 9.39 4.48
CA ALA A 164 9.99 8.54 3.35
C ALA A 164 11.50 8.38 3.12
N SER A 165 12.30 9.42 3.40
CA SER A 165 13.76 9.35 3.30
C SER A 165 14.41 8.56 4.45
N ALA A 166 13.74 8.50 5.59
CA ALA A 166 14.22 7.78 6.79
C ALA A 166 13.98 6.26 6.72
N PHE A 167 13.17 5.78 5.76
CA PHE A 167 12.83 4.37 5.61
C PHE A 167 13.17 3.89 4.19
N GLU A 168 14.06 2.90 4.07
CA GLU A 168 14.50 2.36 2.78
C GLU A 168 13.53 1.33 2.18
N GLY A 169 12.70 0.70 3.02
CA GLY A 169 11.73 -0.32 2.63
C GLY A 169 10.48 0.23 1.95
N PRO A 170 9.53 -0.65 1.62
CA PRO A 170 8.23 -0.28 1.10
C PRO A 170 7.45 0.62 2.07
N LEU A 171 6.75 1.62 1.53
CA LEU A 171 6.10 2.67 2.28
C LEU A 171 4.66 2.86 1.81
N ALA A 172 3.70 2.95 2.75
CA ALA A 172 2.33 3.31 2.48
C ALA A 172 2.00 4.70 3.05
N LEU A 173 1.78 5.68 2.17
CA LEU A 173 1.34 7.02 2.54
C LEU A 173 -0.18 7.11 2.43
N VAL A 174 -0.83 7.45 3.53
CA VAL A 174 -2.29 7.49 3.66
C VAL A 174 -2.78 8.92 3.81
N ALA A 175 -3.52 9.40 2.81
CA ALA A 175 -4.16 10.71 2.84
C ALA A 175 -5.68 10.54 2.84
N GLY A 176 -6.30 10.76 3.96
CA GLY A 176 -7.76 10.73 4.12
C GLY A 176 -8.46 11.91 3.46
N SER A 177 -9.74 11.72 3.19
CA SER A 177 -10.65 12.76 2.67
C SER A 177 -12.07 12.48 3.14
N ASN A 178 -12.88 13.53 3.27
CA ASN A 178 -14.31 13.44 3.59
C ASN A 178 -14.60 12.55 4.82
N ALA A 179 -15.44 11.52 4.64
CA ALA A 179 -15.86 10.62 5.71
C ALA A 179 -14.69 9.95 6.44
N HIS A 180 -13.58 9.67 5.73
CA HIS A 180 -12.40 9.06 6.35
C HIS A 180 -11.62 10.01 7.27
N LEU A 181 -11.85 11.33 7.18
CA LEU A 181 -11.35 12.30 8.15
C LEU A 181 -12.34 12.56 9.29
N GLN A 182 -13.64 12.43 9.02
CA GLN A 182 -14.68 12.65 10.03
C GLN A 182 -14.84 11.43 10.94
N GLU A 183 -14.90 10.23 10.34
CA GLU A 183 -15.06 8.96 11.03
C GLU A 183 -14.00 7.93 10.54
N PRO A 184 -12.71 8.15 10.82
CA PRO A 184 -11.64 7.32 10.29
C PRO A 184 -11.78 5.85 10.67
N GLU A 185 -12.40 5.56 11.81
CA GLU A 185 -12.55 4.21 12.34
C GLU A 185 -13.71 3.43 11.69
N ARG A 186 -14.78 4.11 11.30
CA ARG A 186 -16.07 3.47 10.95
C ARG A 186 -16.53 3.68 9.53
N SER A 187 -15.98 4.69 8.84
CA SER A 187 -16.37 4.99 7.46
C SER A 187 -16.23 3.78 6.55
N SER A 188 -17.21 3.53 5.69
CA SER A 188 -17.16 2.44 4.71
C SER A 188 -15.99 2.61 3.76
N LEU A 189 -15.36 1.50 3.34
CA LEU A 189 -14.33 1.49 2.32
C LEU A 189 -14.91 0.97 1.00
N HIS A 190 -14.68 1.71 -0.08
CA HIS A 190 -14.96 1.29 -1.46
C HIS A 190 -13.69 1.57 -2.26
N ILE A 191 -12.92 0.53 -2.57
CA ILE A 191 -11.55 0.66 -3.04
C ILE A 191 -11.50 0.62 -4.57
N LEU A 192 -10.74 1.54 -5.16
CA LEU A 192 -10.28 1.49 -6.55
C LEU A 192 -8.77 1.28 -6.57
N VAL A 193 -8.28 0.31 -7.32
CA VAL A 193 -6.86 0.09 -7.54
C VAL A 193 -6.51 0.25 -9.02
N PRO A 194 -5.77 1.30 -9.41
CA PRO A 194 -5.22 1.44 -10.74
C PRO A 194 -4.06 0.47 -10.95
N VAL A 195 -4.08 -0.27 -12.06
CA VAL A 195 -3.04 -1.24 -12.42
C VAL A 195 -2.52 -0.99 -13.83
N ASN A 196 -1.23 -1.23 -14.04
CA ASN A 196 -0.56 -1.01 -15.32
C ASN A 196 0.41 -2.15 -15.70
N GLY A 197 0.40 -3.24 -14.92
CA GLY A 197 1.26 -4.42 -15.15
C GLY A 197 2.69 -4.28 -14.61
N THR A 198 3.00 -3.22 -13.87
CA THR A 198 4.28 -3.12 -13.15
C THR A 198 4.19 -3.80 -11.78
N ASP A 199 5.32 -4.25 -11.25
CA ASP A 199 5.41 -4.88 -9.92
C ASP A 199 4.86 -3.96 -8.83
N VAL A 200 5.15 -2.66 -8.92
CA VAL A 200 4.65 -1.66 -7.96
C VAL A 200 3.13 -1.59 -7.97
N SER A 201 2.51 -1.60 -9.15
CA SER A 201 1.04 -1.61 -9.26
C SER A 201 0.43 -2.93 -8.78
N ARG A 202 1.13 -4.04 -8.99
CA ARG A 202 0.72 -5.36 -8.51
C ARG A 202 0.79 -5.45 -6.98
N ARG A 203 1.85 -4.92 -6.36
CA ARG A 203 1.98 -4.83 -4.88
C ARG A 203 0.85 -4.00 -4.26
N ALA A 204 0.53 -2.85 -4.85
CA ALA A 204 -0.60 -2.03 -4.39
C ALA A 204 -1.95 -2.76 -4.54
N ALA A 205 -2.13 -3.52 -5.62
CA ALA A 205 -3.31 -4.34 -5.82
C ALA A 205 -3.42 -5.43 -4.75
N GLU A 206 -2.31 -6.06 -4.37
CA GLU A 206 -2.29 -7.08 -3.32
C GLU A 206 -2.64 -6.48 -1.95
N VAL A 207 -2.09 -5.32 -1.60
CA VAL A 207 -2.47 -4.57 -0.39
C VAL A 207 -3.97 -4.22 -0.40
N ALA A 208 -4.49 -3.73 -1.54
CA ALA A 208 -5.90 -3.40 -1.69
C ALA A 208 -6.81 -4.63 -1.53
N ILE A 209 -6.41 -5.76 -2.10
CA ILE A 209 -7.12 -7.04 -1.99
C ILE A 209 -7.13 -7.53 -0.54
N ALA A 210 -5.99 -7.50 0.16
CA ALA A 210 -5.90 -7.91 1.55
C ALA A 210 -6.78 -7.05 2.47
N ILE A 211 -6.75 -5.73 2.28
CA ILE A 211 -7.62 -4.80 3.02
C ILE A 211 -9.10 -5.07 2.68
N ALA A 212 -9.44 -5.23 1.39
CA ALA A 212 -10.81 -5.49 0.96
C ALA A 212 -11.36 -6.80 1.53
N GLY A 213 -10.54 -7.86 1.58
CA GLY A 213 -10.90 -9.13 2.22
C GLY A 213 -11.16 -8.95 3.71
N ALA A 214 -10.27 -8.24 4.43
CA ALA A 214 -10.38 -8.02 5.87
C ALA A 214 -11.65 -7.24 6.27
N CYS A 215 -12.10 -6.28 5.45
CA CYS A 215 -13.31 -5.49 5.73
C CYS A 215 -14.56 -5.94 4.95
N ALA A 216 -14.45 -6.97 4.10
CA ALA A 216 -15.50 -7.41 3.18
C ALA A 216 -16.07 -6.24 2.34
N CYS A 217 -15.21 -5.34 1.89
CA CYS A 217 -15.60 -4.12 1.21
C CYS A 217 -15.47 -4.23 -0.32
N PRO A 218 -16.25 -3.45 -1.11
CA PRO A 218 -16.17 -3.46 -2.56
C PRO A 218 -14.80 -3.07 -3.08
N LEU A 219 -14.29 -3.84 -4.05
CA LEU A 219 -13.02 -3.62 -4.71
C LEU A 219 -13.19 -3.56 -6.23
N ALA A 220 -12.56 -2.56 -6.85
CA ALA A 220 -12.49 -2.44 -8.30
C ALA A 220 -11.04 -2.25 -8.76
N ALA A 221 -10.64 -2.90 -9.84
CA ALA A 221 -9.37 -2.66 -10.53
C ALA A 221 -9.60 -1.92 -11.84
N LEU A 222 -8.75 -0.92 -12.10
CA LEU A 222 -8.77 -0.14 -13.34
C LEU A 222 -7.44 -0.31 -14.07
N TYR A 223 -7.50 -0.85 -15.28
CA TYR A 223 -6.39 -0.77 -16.23
C TYR A 223 -6.59 0.41 -17.18
N VAL A 224 -5.54 1.23 -17.33
CA VAL A 224 -5.54 2.34 -18.28
C VAL A 224 -4.51 2.07 -19.36
N SER A 225 -4.96 1.87 -20.59
CA SER A 225 -4.04 1.70 -21.71
C SER A 225 -3.42 3.04 -22.11
N ASN A 226 -2.09 3.05 -22.26
CA ASN A 226 -1.33 4.27 -22.50
C ASN A 226 -1.68 4.92 -23.86
N PRO A 227 -2.06 6.22 -23.90
CA PRO A 227 -2.39 6.92 -25.14
C PRO A 227 -1.17 7.25 -26.03
N GLY A 228 0.06 6.90 -25.60
CA GLY A 228 1.30 7.22 -26.33
C GLY A 228 1.42 6.65 -27.74
N ALA A 229 0.47 5.83 -28.16
CA ALA A 229 0.39 5.28 -29.50
C ALA A 229 -0.67 5.99 -30.38
N ARG A 230 -0.64 7.34 -30.45
CA ARG A 230 -1.48 8.10 -31.43
C ARG A 230 -1.33 7.58 -32.86
N ALA A 231 -0.19 6.97 -33.20
CA ALA A 231 0.05 6.30 -34.49
C ALA A 231 -0.67 4.94 -34.61
N ALA A 232 -1.05 4.30 -33.51
CA ALA A 232 -1.69 2.99 -33.48
C ALA A 232 -3.23 3.03 -33.44
N ARG A 233 -3.85 4.20 -33.55
CA ARG A 233 -5.30 4.40 -33.47
C ARG A 233 -6.12 3.57 -34.47
N LYS A 234 -5.48 3.10 -35.56
CA LYS A 234 -6.14 2.25 -36.59
C LYS A 234 -5.97 0.74 -36.37
N ARG A 235 -5.04 0.31 -35.49
CA ARG A 235 -4.83 -1.10 -35.16
C ARG A 235 -4.47 -1.20 -33.68
N ARG A 236 -5.46 -1.21 -32.83
CA ARG A 236 -5.30 -1.83 -31.51
C ARG A 236 -4.86 -3.28 -31.81
N THR A 237 -3.56 -3.49 -31.79
CA THR A 237 -3.00 -4.76 -32.23
C THR A 237 -3.52 -5.84 -31.30
N PHE A 238 -3.78 -7.02 -31.83
CA PHE A 238 -4.14 -8.22 -31.05
C PHE A 238 -3.20 -8.46 -29.86
N ARG A 239 -1.93 -8.06 -30.00
CA ARG A 239 -0.93 -8.04 -28.92
C ARG A 239 -1.28 -7.11 -27.76
N ALA A 240 -1.72 -5.90 -28.02
CA ALA A 240 -2.07 -4.94 -26.97
C ALA A 240 -3.26 -5.43 -26.14
N ARG A 241 -4.30 -5.96 -26.81
CA ARG A 241 -5.45 -6.56 -26.12
C ARG A 241 -5.07 -7.76 -25.27
N ARG A 242 -4.23 -8.68 -25.78
CA ARG A 242 -3.74 -9.82 -25.00
C ARG A 242 -2.94 -9.38 -23.77
N HIS A 243 -2.16 -8.32 -23.88
CA HIS A 243 -1.40 -7.77 -22.76
C HIS A 243 -2.33 -7.17 -21.69
N GLU A 244 -3.34 -6.39 -22.12
CA GLU A 244 -4.39 -5.85 -21.23
C GLU A 244 -5.14 -6.98 -20.52
N GLU A 245 -5.58 -7.98 -21.27
CA GLU A 245 -6.27 -9.16 -20.73
C GLU A 245 -5.41 -9.95 -19.76
N ALA A 246 -4.11 -10.09 -20.02
CA ALA A 246 -3.18 -10.79 -19.14
C ALA A 246 -3.00 -10.04 -17.80
N ILE A 247 -2.87 -8.70 -17.82
CA ILE A 247 -2.74 -7.89 -16.61
C ILE A 247 -4.03 -7.97 -15.78
N VAL A 248 -5.18 -7.77 -16.40
CA VAL A 248 -6.48 -7.85 -15.70
C VAL A 248 -6.69 -9.24 -15.12
N LYS A 249 -6.36 -10.29 -15.87
CA LYS A 249 -6.46 -11.67 -15.41
C LYS A 249 -5.54 -11.94 -14.22
N ASP A 250 -4.28 -11.49 -14.24
CA ASP A 250 -3.36 -11.64 -13.09
C ASP A 250 -3.94 -11.05 -11.82
N ILE A 251 -4.59 -9.87 -11.91
CA ILE A 251 -5.23 -9.24 -10.75
C ILE A 251 -6.48 -10.01 -10.27
N VAL A 252 -7.27 -10.55 -11.19
CA VAL A 252 -8.43 -11.39 -10.83
C VAL A 252 -7.97 -12.69 -10.18
N ASP A 253 -6.95 -13.34 -10.74
CA ASP A 253 -6.37 -14.57 -10.18
C ASP A 253 -5.74 -14.30 -8.81
N LEU A 254 -5.11 -13.12 -8.63
CA LEU A 254 -4.59 -12.68 -7.34
C LEU A 254 -5.72 -12.49 -6.32
N ALA A 255 -6.80 -11.78 -6.68
CA ALA A 255 -7.97 -11.61 -5.81
C ALA A 255 -8.61 -12.95 -5.42
N GLY A 256 -8.66 -13.91 -6.35
CA GLY A 256 -9.15 -15.26 -6.10
C GLY A 256 -8.34 -16.03 -5.05
N ARG A 257 -7.03 -15.77 -4.94
CA ARG A 257 -6.19 -16.39 -3.89
C ARG A 257 -6.53 -15.89 -2.48
N TYR A 258 -7.14 -14.71 -2.38
CA TYR A 258 -7.58 -14.09 -1.12
C TYR A 258 -9.09 -14.24 -0.89
N ASP A 259 -9.77 -15.02 -1.75
CA ASP A 259 -11.25 -15.16 -1.74
C ASP A 259 -12.00 -13.82 -1.83
N VAL A 260 -11.43 -12.86 -2.58
CA VAL A 260 -11.98 -11.52 -2.76
C VAL A 260 -12.56 -11.36 -4.15
N SER A 261 -13.83 -10.94 -4.22
CA SER A 261 -14.48 -10.58 -5.49
C SER A 261 -14.00 -9.19 -5.94
N ILE A 262 -13.56 -9.07 -7.19
CA ILE A 262 -13.06 -7.82 -7.77
C ILE A 262 -13.78 -7.47 -9.06
N LYS A 263 -14.23 -6.22 -9.18
CA LYS A 263 -14.74 -5.68 -10.45
C LYS A 263 -13.58 -5.12 -11.26
N THR A 264 -13.57 -5.35 -12.57
CA THR A 264 -12.50 -4.84 -13.44
C THR A 264 -13.03 -3.86 -14.49
N ALA A 265 -12.27 -2.82 -14.76
CA ALA A 265 -12.53 -1.85 -15.80
C ALA A 265 -11.28 -1.59 -16.64
N VAL A 266 -11.47 -1.40 -17.94
CA VAL A 266 -10.40 -1.01 -18.87
C VAL A 266 -10.78 0.32 -19.49
N ARG A 267 -9.85 1.27 -19.48
CA ARG A 267 -10.02 2.56 -20.14
C ARG A 267 -8.88 2.75 -21.14
N ALA A 268 -9.22 3.28 -22.30
CA ALA A 268 -8.28 3.57 -23.37
C ALA A 268 -8.47 4.99 -23.88
N ASP A 269 -7.43 5.55 -24.48
CA ASP A 269 -7.46 6.86 -25.14
C ASP A 269 -7.76 8.05 -24.18
N VAL A 270 -7.52 7.87 -22.87
CA VAL A 270 -7.69 8.91 -21.83
C VAL A 270 -6.41 9.02 -21.03
N ALA A 271 -6.08 10.20 -20.55
CA ALA A 271 -4.94 10.39 -19.63
C ALA A 271 -5.16 9.57 -18.35
N PRO A 272 -4.14 8.86 -17.83
CA PRO A 272 -4.30 7.94 -16.72
C PRO A 272 -4.90 8.58 -15.46
N ASP A 273 -4.48 9.79 -15.11
CA ASP A 273 -5.00 10.55 -13.98
C ASP A 273 -6.50 10.84 -14.13
N GLN A 274 -6.93 11.31 -15.31
CA GLN A 274 -8.34 11.57 -15.62
C GLN A 274 -9.18 10.29 -15.61
N ALA A 275 -8.63 9.19 -16.16
CA ALA A 275 -9.30 7.90 -16.14
C ALA A 275 -9.52 7.39 -14.70
N ILE A 276 -8.51 7.51 -13.84
CA ILE A 276 -8.57 7.10 -12.43
C ILE A 276 -9.63 7.90 -11.68
N VAL A 277 -9.58 9.24 -11.77
CA VAL A 277 -10.54 10.13 -11.08
C VAL A 277 -11.97 9.93 -11.60
N THR A 278 -12.14 9.73 -12.92
CA THR A 278 -13.45 9.49 -13.50
C THR A 278 -14.01 8.14 -13.08
N GLU A 279 -13.19 7.08 -13.12
CA GLU A 279 -13.64 5.75 -12.74
C GLU A 279 -13.95 5.65 -11.25
N SER A 280 -13.19 6.34 -10.38
CA SER A 280 -13.49 6.35 -8.94
C SER A 280 -14.90 6.89 -8.66
N ARG A 281 -15.30 7.95 -9.34
CA ARG A 281 -16.68 8.49 -9.24
C ARG A 281 -17.71 7.52 -9.78
N LYS A 282 -17.44 6.92 -10.94
CA LYS A 282 -18.37 5.97 -11.59
C LYS A 282 -18.57 4.69 -10.79
N ALA A 283 -17.50 4.17 -10.18
CA ALA A 283 -17.56 2.98 -9.34
C ALA A 283 -18.07 3.25 -7.93
N GLY A 284 -18.30 4.53 -7.56
CA GLY A 284 -18.65 4.92 -6.20
C GLY A 284 -17.51 4.65 -5.19
N SER A 285 -16.26 4.64 -5.67
CA SER A 285 -15.11 4.42 -4.81
C SER A 285 -14.80 5.68 -3.99
N ASN A 286 -14.39 5.48 -2.75
CA ASN A 286 -14.01 6.54 -1.82
C ASN A 286 -12.55 6.44 -1.35
N VAL A 287 -11.83 5.39 -1.78
CA VAL A 287 -10.39 5.21 -1.57
C VAL A 287 -9.74 4.76 -2.88
N ILE A 288 -8.63 5.40 -3.26
CA ILE A 288 -7.72 4.91 -4.30
C ILE A 288 -6.49 4.34 -3.62
N ILE A 289 -6.13 3.08 -3.92
CA ILE A 289 -4.85 2.48 -3.49
C ILE A 289 -3.99 2.33 -4.74
N MET A 290 -2.88 3.05 -4.81
CA MET A 290 -2.08 3.19 -6.02
C MET A 290 -0.61 2.84 -5.78
N GLY A 291 -0.06 1.97 -6.61
CA GLY A 291 1.37 1.65 -6.63
C GLY A 291 2.17 2.77 -7.30
N VAL A 292 3.25 3.18 -6.64
CA VAL A 292 4.12 4.25 -7.10
C VAL A 292 5.58 3.88 -6.92
N GLY A 293 6.41 4.18 -7.91
CA GLY A 293 7.86 4.01 -7.79
C GLY A 293 8.47 5.19 -7.04
N ARG A 294 9.38 4.92 -6.11
CA ARG A 294 10.18 5.96 -5.46
C ARG A 294 11.29 6.41 -6.40
N ARG A 295 11.40 7.70 -6.63
CA ARG A 295 12.55 8.29 -7.33
C ARG A 295 13.51 8.85 -6.30
N PRO A 296 14.81 8.47 -6.35
CA PRO A 296 15.82 9.07 -5.49
C PRO A 296 15.95 10.57 -5.81
N GLY A 297 16.08 11.39 -4.78
CA GLY A 297 16.24 12.85 -4.87
C GLY A 297 15.79 13.56 -3.60
N ASP A 298 16.06 14.87 -3.51
CA ASP A 298 15.74 15.69 -2.33
C ASP A 298 14.23 15.89 -2.09
N LYS A 299 13.40 15.59 -3.10
CA LYS A 299 11.94 15.73 -3.02
C LYS A 299 11.28 14.39 -3.27
N LEU A 300 10.32 14.05 -2.41
CA LEU A 300 9.47 12.90 -2.61
C LEU A 300 8.63 13.08 -3.88
N PHE A 301 8.88 12.26 -4.89
CA PHE A 301 8.19 12.32 -6.16
C PHE A 301 7.81 10.92 -6.63
N PHE A 302 6.54 10.71 -6.90
CA PHE A 302 5.98 9.42 -7.33
C PHE A 302 5.55 9.39 -8.79
N GLY A 303 5.89 10.42 -9.57
CA GLY A 303 5.50 10.54 -10.97
C GLY A 303 4.29 11.45 -11.19
N ASP A 304 4.15 11.93 -12.44
CA ASP A 304 3.16 12.94 -12.80
C ASP A 304 1.72 12.44 -12.61
N THR A 305 1.43 11.20 -12.96
CA THR A 305 0.11 10.60 -12.78
C THR A 305 -0.30 10.55 -11.30
N ALA A 306 0.61 10.11 -10.42
CA ALA A 306 0.34 10.04 -8.99
C ALA A 306 0.14 11.44 -8.39
N GLY A 307 0.97 12.41 -8.80
CA GLY A 307 0.83 13.82 -8.41
C GLY A 307 -0.52 14.40 -8.83
N ALA A 308 -0.91 14.21 -10.09
CA ALA A 308 -2.20 14.68 -10.62
C ALA A 308 -3.40 14.01 -9.92
N VAL A 309 -3.35 12.70 -9.66
CA VAL A 309 -4.38 12.00 -8.89
C VAL A 309 -4.46 12.56 -7.46
N PHE A 310 -3.32 12.77 -6.81
CA PHE A 310 -3.26 13.34 -5.46
C PHE A 310 -3.87 14.74 -5.39
N GLU A 311 -3.66 15.56 -6.41
CA GLU A 311 -4.19 16.92 -6.48
C GLU A 311 -5.69 16.95 -6.79
N HIS A 312 -6.15 16.11 -7.73
CA HIS A 312 -7.48 16.26 -8.31
C HIS A 312 -8.54 15.26 -7.80
N ALA A 313 -8.14 14.14 -7.19
CA ALA A 313 -9.12 13.18 -6.68
C ALA A 313 -9.75 13.67 -5.37
N PRO A 314 -11.08 13.79 -5.27
CA PRO A 314 -11.76 14.31 -4.08
C PRO A 314 -11.94 13.26 -2.97
N ILE A 315 -11.28 12.12 -3.08
CA ILE A 315 -11.42 10.95 -2.22
C ILE A 315 -10.08 10.57 -1.59
N SER A 316 -10.08 9.69 -0.62
CA SER A 316 -8.87 9.25 0.07
C SER A 316 -7.92 8.52 -0.86
N ILE A 317 -6.63 8.69 -0.62
CA ILE A 317 -5.58 8.08 -1.44
C ILE A 317 -4.57 7.38 -0.53
N VAL A 318 -4.16 6.19 -0.95
CA VAL A 318 -3.05 5.43 -0.37
C VAL A 318 -2.02 5.19 -1.47
N PHE A 319 -0.83 5.71 -1.28
CA PHE A 319 0.30 5.38 -2.15
C PHE A 319 1.11 4.24 -1.53
N VAL A 320 1.28 3.16 -2.27
CA VAL A 320 2.19 2.07 -1.92
C VAL A 320 3.45 2.25 -2.75
N ALA A 321 4.49 2.75 -2.11
CA ALA A 321 5.79 3.04 -2.73
C ALA A 321 6.78 1.91 -2.45
N SER A 322 7.51 1.45 -3.45
CA SER A 322 8.54 0.42 -3.30
C SER A 322 9.60 0.51 -4.40
#